data_9da8f555a52eec8f19bf7b9a63c0549e
#
_entry.id   9da8f555a52eec8f19bf7b9a63c0549e
#
_cell.length_a   1.000
_cell.length_b   1.000
_cell.length_c   1.000
_cell.angle_alpha   90.00
_cell.angle_beta   90.00
_cell.angle_gamma   90.00
#
_symmetry.space_group_name_H-M   'P 1'
#
loop_
_entity.id
_entity.type
_entity.pdbx_description
1 polymer ?
#
loop_
_entity_poly.entity_id
_entity_poly.type
_entity_poly.pdbx_seq_one_letter_code
_entity_poly.pdbx_strand_id
1 'polypeptide(L)'
;MKNESPQHFIRPSSPVDPAVVRVLRPLDPIARAADCAYFVAGATARDLILVNVHGLRPGRATRDIDFGIAVESWDQFALLKERLVATGDFASDRRALQRLIYSDQATGISIPIDLIPFRGITSADSTIEWPPSRDIVMNVAGFEEALASSVSVEMGGDLTVRVASLPGLTLLKLVAWSDRSRETNKDAADLHRLLTSYADAGNTDRLYEREMDLLQAFDFDMELAGAELLGRDVASVCSPGALDQIRSLVKSERELERLTNQMIQSSAYPEAAAAVARMVNAFCRGILKDS
;
A
#
# COMPACT_ATOMS: atom_id res chain seq x y z
N MET A 1 -19.77 22.24 -13.77
CA MET A 1 -18.32 22.20 -14.03
C MET A 1 -17.64 21.93 -12.70
N LYS A 2 -17.19 20.70 -12.44
CA LYS A 2 -16.40 20.36 -11.25
C LYS A 2 -14.98 20.90 -11.49
N ASN A 3 -14.50 21.80 -10.63
CA ASN A 3 -13.12 22.24 -10.60
C ASN A 3 -12.24 21.00 -10.31
N GLU A 4 -11.68 20.40 -11.33
CA GLU A 4 -10.59 19.45 -11.17
C GLU A 4 -9.35 20.27 -10.78
N SER A 5 -8.95 20.18 -9.52
CA SER A 5 -7.62 20.66 -9.09
C SER A 5 -6.56 20.03 -9.99
N PRO A 6 -5.47 20.73 -10.36
CA PRO A 6 -4.44 20.16 -11.21
C PRO A 6 -3.91 18.88 -10.55
N GLN A 7 -4.15 17.73 -11.20
CA GLN A 7 -3.63 16.45 -10.74
C GLN A 7 -2.11 16.54 -10.86
N HIS A 8 -1.41 16.55 -9.72
CA HIS A 8 0.04 16.43 -9.68
C HIS A 8 0.39 15.00 -10.10
N PHE A 9 0.84 14.86 -11.34
CA PHE A 9 1.39 13.59 -11.83
C PHE A 9 2.83 13.45 -11.38
N ILE A 10 3.14 12.31 -10.76
CA ILE A 10 4.51 11.96 -10.39
C ILE A 10 5.14 11.21 -11.57
N ARG A 11 6.27 11.74 -12.03
CA ARG A 11 7.06 11.11 -13.09
C ARG A 11 8.18 10.29 -12.47
N PRO A 12 8.25 8.97 -12.72
CA PRO A 12 9.35 8.14 -12.25
C PRO A 12 10.71 8.64 -12.75
N SER A 13 11.70 8.64 -11.88
CA SER A 13 13.11 9.00 -12.20
C SER A 13 13.85 7.85 -12.91
N SER A 14 13.33 6.63 -12.80
CA SER A 14 13.87 5.44 -13.47
C SER A 14 12.75 4.63 -14.15
N PRO A 15 13.06 3.83 -15.18
CA PRO A 15 12.05 3.04 -15.89
C PRO A 15 11.28 2.11 -14.95
N VAL A 16 9.95 2.08 -15.10
CA VAL A 16 9.09 1.11 -14.42
C VAL A 16 9.28 -0.27 -15.05
N ASP A 17 9.19 -1.32 -14.25
CA ASP A 17 9.26 -2.69 -14.74
C ASP A 17 8.26 -2.90 -15.91
N PRO A 18 8.73 -3.26 -17.10
CA PRO A 18 7.88 -3.52 -18.25
C PRO A 18 6.77 -4.55 -17.99
N ALA A 19 6.99 -5.47 -17.06
CA ALA A 19 6.00 -6.47 -16.68
C ALA A 19 4.78 -5.83 -16.00
N VAL A 20 4.99 -4.85 -15.10
CA VAL A 20 3.93 -4.08 -14.47
C VAL A 20 3.14 -3.26 -15.49
N VAL A 21 3.84 -2.59 -16.42
CA VAL A 21 3.21 -1.79 -17.48
C VAL A 21 2.34 -2.68 -18.38
N ARG A 22 2.80 -3.89 -18.73
CA ARG A 22 2.04 -4.84 -19.55
C ARG A 22 0.74 -5.30 -18.90
N VAL A 23 0.72 -5.49 -17.58
CA VAL A 23 -0.50 -5.82 -16.84
C VAL A 23 -1.47 -4.63 -16.80
N LEU A 24 -0.95 -3.42 -16.51
CA LEU A 24 -1.77 -2.22 -16.34
C LEU A 24 -2.40 -1.75 -17.65
N ARG A 25 -1.73 -1.91 -18.77
CA ARG A 25 -2.19 -1.44 -20.08
C ARG A 25 -3.54 -2.02 -20.53
N PRO A 26 -3.83 -3.33 -20.42
CA PRO A 26 -5.16 -3.86 -20.65
C PRO A 26 -6.13 -3.66 -19.48
N LEU A 27 -5.64 -3.60 -18.23
CA LEU A 27 -6.49 -3.45 -17.04
C LEU A 27 -7.13 -2.06 -16.94
N ASP A 28 -6.37 -0.97 -17.17
CA ASP A 28 -6.84 0.40 -16.99
C ASP A 28 -8.09 0.73 -17.81
N PRO A 29 -8.14 0.53 -19.14
CA PRO A 29 -9.32 0.86 -19.92
C PRO A 29 -10.54 0.01 -19.55
N ILE A 30 -10.35 -1.25 -19.13
CA ILE A 30 -11.42 -2.15 -18.73
C ILE A 30 -12.01 -1.70 -17.38
N ALA A 31 -11.16 -1.34 -16.41
CA ALA A 31 -11.60 -0.83 -15.11
C ALA A 31 -12.38 0.48 -15.28
N ARG A 32 -11.88 1.42 -16.09
CA ARG A 32 -12.60 2.67 -16.43
C ARG A 32 -13.95 2.41 -17.10
N ALA A 33 -14.01 1.49 -18.07
CA ALA A 33 -15.24 1.15 -18.76
C ALA A 33 -16.26 0.39 -17.87
N ALA A 34 -15.81 -0.18 -16.76
CA ALA A 34 -16.63 -0.80 -15.73
C ALA A 34 -16.98 0.17 -14.58
N ASP A 35 -16.58 1.45 -14.68
CA ASP A 35 -16.73 2.47 -13.62
C ASP A 35 -16.13 2.02 -12.29
N CYS A 36 -15.02 1.28 -12.34
CA CYS A 36 -14.27 0.84 -11.17
C CYS A 36 -13.04 1.70 -10.98
N ALA A 37 -13.04 2.59 -9.98
CA ALA A 37 -11.81 3.24 -9.55
C ALA A 37 -10.88 2.19 -8.95
N TYR A 38 -9.58 2.30 -9.23
CA TYR A 38 -8.58 1.37 -8.70
C TYR A 38 -7.27 2.06 -8.37
N PHE A 39 -6.44 1.38 -7.61
CA PHE A 39 -5.06 1.78 -7.33
C PHE A 39 -4.14 0.56 -7.19
N VAL A 40 -2.87 0.74 -7.54
CA VAL A 40 -1.82 -0.25 -7.30
C VAL A 40 -1.47 -0.23 -5.82
N ALA A 41 -1.42 -1.39 -5.20
CA ALA A 41 -1.11 -1.58 -3.78
C ALA A 41 0.12 -2.50 -3.60
N GLY A 42 0.32 -2.98 -2.38
CA GLY A 42 1.30 -4.01 -2.05
C GLY A 42 2.75 -3.60 -2.31
N ALA A 43 3.58 -4.61 -2.58
CA ALA A 43 5.01 -4.40 -2.80
C ALA A 43 5.30 -3.68 -4.12
N THR A 44 4.44 -3.84 -5.13
CA THR A 44 4.56 -3.12 -6.39
C THR A 44 4.40 -1.61 -6.19
N ALA A 45 3.40 -1.16 -5.39
CA ALA A 45 3.24 0.25 -5.05
C ALA A 45 4.44 0.79 -4.29
N ARG A 46 4.94 0.04 -3.29
CA ARG A 46 6.16 0.39 -2.54
C ARG A 46 7.34 0.63 -3.49
N ASP A 47 7.59 -0.30 -4.40
CA ASP A 47 8.76 -0.22 -5.28
C ASP A 47 8.58 0.86 -6.35
N LEU A 48 7.37 1.08 -6.88
CA LEU A 48 7.07 2.21 -7.76
C LEU A 48 7.42 3.55 -7.10
N ILE A 49 7.02 3.75 -5.85
CA ILE A 49 7.30 5.02 -5.16
C ILE A 49 8.75 5.07 -4.68
N LEU A 50 9.23 4.10 -3.91
CA LEU A 50 10.57 4.16 -3.33
C LEU A 50 11.67 4.06 -4.38
N VAL A 51 11.56 3.12 -5.32
CA VAL A 51 12.63 2.83 -6.28
C VAL A 51 12.49 3.69 -7.53
N ASN A 52 11.33 3.62 -8.21
CA ASN A 52 11.20 4.29 -9.50
C ASN A 52 11.03 5.81 -9.39
N VAL A 53 10.32 6.31 -8.39
CA VAL A 53 10.15 7.75 -8.17
C VAL A 53 11.34 8.34 -7.43
N HIS A 54 11.69 7.80 -6.26
CA HIS A 54 12.71 8.39 -5.37
C HIS A 54 14.12 7.81 -5.53
N GLY A 55 14.34 6.81 -6.41
CA GLY A 55 15.66 6.26 -6.71
C GLY A 55 16.30 5.45 -5.57
N LEU A 56 15.52 5.00 -4.60
CA LEU A 56 16.02 4.21 -3.49
C LEU A 56 16.33 2.77 -3.94
N ARG A 57 17.17 2.08 -3.16
CA ARG A 57 17.54 0.70 -3.49
C ARG A 57 16.31 -0.23 -3.45
N PRO A 58 16.17 -1.17 -4.39
CA PRO A 58 15.08 -2.13 -4.36
C PRO A 58 15.11 -2.98 -3.09
N GLY A 59 13.93 -3.33 -2.61
CA GLY A 59 13.73 -4.25 -1.50
C GLY A 59 13.61 -5.71 -1.97
N ARG A 60 12.90 -6.50 -1.18
CA ARG A 60 12.57 -7.89 -1.54
C ARG A 60 11.68 -7.90 -2.78
N ALA A 61 12.09 -8.65 -3.79
CA ALA A 61 11.29 -8.82 -5.01
C ALA A 61 9.95 -9.52 -4.71
N THR A 62 8.89 -9.05 -5.36
CA THR A 62 7.58 -9.70 -5.40
C THR A 62 7.28 -10.19 -6.82
N ARG A 63 6.39 -11.17 -6.94
CA ARG A 63 5.96 -11.70 -8.23
C ARG A 63 4.50 -11.38 -8.55
N ASP A 64 3.77 -10.91 -7.57
CA ASP A 64 2.36 -10.56 -7.65
C ASP A 64 2.18 -9.04 -7.67
N ILE A 65 1.09 -8.60 -8.29
CA ILE A 65 0.69 -7.20 -8.30
C ILE A 65 -0.66 -7.12 -7.60
N ASP A 66 -0.71 -6.32 -6.53
CA ASP A 66 -1.93 -6.11 -5.75
C ASP A 66 -2.67 -4.86 -6.23
N PHE A 67 -3.99 -4.95 -6.36
CA PHE A 67 -4.87 -3.85 -6.71
C PHE A 67 -6.01 -3.71 -5.70
N GLY A 68 -6.26 -2.49 -5.24
CA GLY A 68 -7.53 -2.15 -4.61
C GLY A 68 -8.51 -1.71 -5.68
N ILE A 69 -9.71 -2.31 -5.70
CA ILE A 69 -10.75 -2.06 -6.71
C ILE A 69 -12.02 -1.58 -6.00
N ALA A 70 -12.37 -0.31 -6.21
CA ALA A 70 -13.61 0.24 -5.68
C ALA A 70 -14.81 -0.22 -6.51
N VAL A 71 -15.75 -0.91 -5.90
CA VAL A 71 -16.96 -1.44 -6.54
C VAL A 71 -18.20 -1.19 -5.68
N GLU A 72 -19.36 -1.04 -6.32
CA GLU A 72 -20.64 -0.85 -5.63
C GLU A 72 -21.35 -2.19 -5.35
N SER A 73 -20.99 -3.26 -6.07
CA SER A 73 -21.61 -4.57 -5.92
C SER A 73 -20.67 -5.70 -6.34
N TRP A 74 -20.99 -6.92 -5.89
CA TRP A 74 -20.32 -8.13 -6.36
C TRP A 74 -20.51 -8.40 -7.85
N ASP A 75 -21.66 -8.00 -8.43
CA ASP A 75 -21.93 -8.14 -9.87
C ASP A 75 -20.99 -7.23 -10.68
N GLN A 76 -20.74 -6.01 -10.21
CA GLN A 76 -19.77 -5.12 -10.85
C GLN A 76 -18.34 -5.70 -10.80
N PHE A 77 -17.95 -6.28 -9.67
CA PHE A 77 -16.66 -6.96 -9.56
C PHE A 77 -16.55 -8.18 -10.49
N ALA A 78 -17.60 -8.99 -10.55
CA ALA A 78 -17.65 -10.14 -11.45
C ALA A 78 -17.53 -9.72 -12.91
N LEU A 79 -18.28 -8.68 -13.32
CA LEU A 79 -18.23 -8.12 -14.69
C LEU A 79 -16.82 -7.61 -15.04
N LEU A 80 -16.14 -6.93 -14.11
CA LEU A 80 -14.75 -6.50 -14.32
C LEU A 80 -13.83 -7.71 -14.60
N LYS A 81 -13.92 -8.75 -13.78
CA LYS A 81 -13.11 -9.97 -13.94
C LYS A 81 -13.42 -10.69 -15.25
N GLU A 82 -14.70 -10.81 -15.61
CA GLU A 82 -15.13 -11.42 -16.88
C GLU A 82 -14.57 -10.67 -18.08
N ARG A 83 -14.61 -9.34 -18.07
CA ARG A 83 -14.04 -8.51 -19.14
C ARG A 83 -12.53 -8.66 -19.25
N LEU A 84 -11.81 -8.74 -18.13
CA LEU A 84 -10.38 -9.00 -18.12
C LEU A 84 -10.06 -10.37 -18.71
N VAL A 85 -10.77 -11.41 -18.29
CA VAL A 85 -10.60 -12.78 -18.85
C VAL A 85 -10.96 -12.85 -20.34
N ALA A 86 -11.97 -12.10 -20.78
CA ALA A 86 -12.37 -12.07 -22.19
C ALA A 86 -11.31 -11.49 -23.14
N THR A 87 -10.30 -10.77 -22.64
CA THR A 87 -9.15 -10.33 -23.46
C THR A 87 -8.28 -11.49 -23.92
N GLY A 88 -8.30 -12.62 -23.21
CA GLY A 88 -7.40 -13.76 -23.43
C GLY A 88 -6.03 -13.63 -22.74
N ASP A 89 -5.71 -12.46 -22.18
CA ASP A 89 -4.47 -12.23 -21.46
C ASP A 89 -4.55 -12.62 -19.98
N PHE A 90 -5.77 -12.74 -19.44
CA PHE A 90 -6.02 -13.07 -18.04
C PHE A 90 -6.79 -14.37 -17.89
N ALA A 91 -6.45 -15.15 -16.89
CA ALA A 91 -7.18 -16.37 -16.49
C ALA A 91 -7.52 -16.34 -14.99
N SER A 92 -8.68 -16.86 -14.62
CA SER A 92 -9.06 -16.98 -13.20
C SER A 92 -8.22 -18.04 -12.50
N ASP A 93 -7.73 -17.75 -11.29
CA ASP A 93 -7.14 -18.75 -10.42
C ASP A 93 -8.27 -19.51 -9.68
N ARG A 94 -8.26 -20.85 -9.78
CA ARG A 94 -9.28 -21.69 -9.12
C ARG A 94 -9.10 -21.78 -7.61
N ARG A 95 -7.94 -21.37 -7.07
CA ARG A 95 -7.57 -21.50 -5.66
C ARG A 95 -7.75 -20.22 -4.87
N ALA A 96 -7.82 -19.07 -5.55
CA ALA A 96 -7.90 -17.76 -4.92
C ALA A 96 -8.92 -16.88 -5.65
N LEU A 97 -10.04 -16.56 -4.99
CA LEU A 97 -11.17 -15.85 -5.58
C LEU A 97 -10.80 -14.43 -6.06
N GLN A 98 -9.86 -13.78 -5.37
CA GLN A 98 -9.35 -12.46 -5.73
C GLN A 98 -8.36 -12.49 -6.89
N ARG A 99 -7.79 -13.67 -7.24
CA ARG A 99 -6.63 -13.78 -8.12
C ARG A 99 -7.00 -14.00 -9.57
N LEU A 100 -6.32 -13.28 -10.45
CA LEU A 100 -6.18 -13.60 -11.86
C LEU A 100 -4.70 -13.86 -12.15
N ILE A 101 -4.45 -14.63 -13.23
CA ILE A 101 -3.12 -14.83 -13.77
C ILE A 101 -3.04 -14.10 -15.11
N TYR A 102 -2.24 -13.07 -15.18
CA TYR A 102 -1.88 -12.44 -16.44
C TYR A 102 -0.82 -13.27 -17.16
N SER A 103 -0.98 -13.50 -18.44
CA SER A 103 -0.04 -14.27 -19.26
C SER A 103 0.31 -13.49 -20.52
N ASP A 104 1.58 -13.09 -20.61
CA ASP A 104 2.11 -12.43 -21.81
C ASP A 104 2.49 -13.50 -22.85
N GLN A 105 1.69 -13.60 -23.90
CA GLN A 105 1.87 -14.58 -24.98
C GLN A 105 3.21 -14.39 -25.73
N ALA A 106 3.74 -13.16 -25.78
CA ALA A 106 4.95 -12.86 -26.51
C ALA A 106 6.23 -13.27 -25.74
N THR A 107 6.21 -13.16 -24.41
CA THR A 107 7.38 -13.42 -23.54
C THR A 107 7.26 -14.71 -22.75
N GLY A 108 6.08 -15.32 -22.68
CA GLY A 108 5.78 -16.47 -21.81
C GLY A 108 5.77 -16.14 -20.32
N ILE A 109 5.81 -14.88 -19.95
CA ILE A 109 5.78 -14.43 -18.54
C ILE A 109 4.36 -14.59 -18.01
N SER A 110 4.25 -15.16 -16.80
CA SER A 110 2.99 -15.30 -16.06
C SER A 110 3.08 -14.55 -14.74
N ILE A 111 2.13 -13.63 -14.48
CA ILE A 111 2.12 -12.73 -13.33
C ILE A 111 0.82 -12.91 -12.59
N PRO A 112 0.83 -13.38 -11.32
CA PRO A 112 -0.35 -13.33 -10.47
C PRO A 112 -0.75 -11.87 -10.19
N ILE A 113 -2.04 -11.57 -10.27
CA ILE A 113 -2.59 -10.30 -9.85
C ILE A 113 -3.71 -10.53 -8.84
N ASP A 114 -3.68 -9.82 -7.74
CA ASP A 114 -4.72 -9.87 -6.72
C ASP A 114 -5.59 -8.62 -6.81
N LEU A 115 -6.88 -8.82 -7.09
CA LEU A 115 -7.89 -7.77 -7.17
C LEU A 115 -8.69 -7.79 -5.87
N ILE A 116 -8.49 -6.82 -5.00
CA ILE A 116 -9.18 -6.72 -3.71
C ILE A 116 -10.33 -5.71 -3.85
N PRO A 117 -11.57 -6.18 -3.91
CA PRO A 117 -12.71 -5.29 -4.02
C PRO A 117 -13.07 -4.67 -2.66
N PHE A 118 -13.53 -3.42 -2.67
CA PHE A 118 -13.98 -2.70 -1.49
C PHE A 118 -15.04 -1.66 -1.86
N ARG A 119 -15.56 -0.90 -0.92
CA ARG A 119 -16.57 0.15 -1.00
C ARG A 119 -17.99 -0.38 -0.82
N GLY A 120 -18.88 -0.40 -1.81
CA GLY A 120 -20.30 -0.74 -1.68
C GLY A 120 -20.61 -2.15 -1.14
N ILE A 121 -19.61 -3.04 -1.18
CA ILE A 121 -19.71 -4.42 -0.65
C ILE A 121 -19.10 -4.58 0.74
N THR A 122 -18.52 -3.50 1.28
CA THR A 122 -17.85 -3.53 2.60
C THR A 122 -18.89 -3.44 3.71
N SER A 123 -18.77 -4.30 4.71
CA SER A 123 -19.60 -4.28 5.94
C SER A 123 -19.24 -3.10 6.85
N ALA A 124 -20.05 -2.87 7.88
CA ALA A 124 -19.76 -1.86 8.90
C ALA A 124 -18.44 -2.13 9.66
N ASP A 125 -18.02 -3.40 9.73
CA ASP A 125 -16.77 -3.82 10.38
C ASP A 125 -15.56 -3.79 9.41
N SER A 126 -15.69 -3.10 8.28
CA SER A 126 -14.65 -2.98 7.24
C SER A 126 -14.20 -4.33 6.68
N THR A 127 -15.11 -5.29 6.59
CA THR A 127 -14.83 -6.60 5.99
C THR A 127 -15.67 -6.84 4.74
N ILE A 128 -15.21 -7.75 3.90
CA ILE A 128 -15.96 -8.30 2.78
C ILE A 128 -16.11 -9.82 2.93
N GLU A 129 -17.25 -10.35 2.52
CA GLU A 129 -17.55 -11.79 2.51
C GLU A 129 -17.59 -12.29 1.06
N TRP A 130 -16.65 -13.18 0.72
CA TRP A 130 -16.50 -13.66 -0.66
C TRP A 130 -17.65 -14.59 -1.09
N PRO A 131 -18.37 -14.31 -2.19
CA PRO A 131 -19.37 -15.21 -2.71
C PRO A 131 -18.74 -16.47 -3.33
N PRO A 132 -19.49 -17.60 -3.49
CA PRO A 132 -20.93 -17.73 -3.16
C PRO A 132 -21.18 -18.12 -1.70
N SER A 133 -20.23 -18.78 -1.02
CA SER A 133 -20.44 -19.36 0.31
C SER A 133 -20.42 -18.33 1.43
N ARG A 134 -19.71 -17.20 1.23
CA ARG A 134 -19.42 -16.17 2.25
C ARG A 134 -18.62 -16.64 3.46
N ASP A 135 -18.01 -17.82 3.36
CA ASP A 135 -17.18 -18.39 4.44
C ASP A 135 -15.81 -17.71 4.55
N ILE A 136 -15.35 -17.09 3.46
CA ILE A 136 -14.09 -16.37 3.42
C ILE A 136 -14.38 -14.90 3.70
N VAL A 137 -13.92 -14.43 4.84
CA VAL A 137 -14.01 -13.04 5.26
C VAL A 137 -12.63 -12.38 5.13
N MET A 138 -12.58 -11.20 4.53
CA MET A 138 -11.35 -10.43 4.35
C MET A 138 -11.54 -9.02 4.90
N ASN A 139 -10.58 -8.58 5.70
CA ASN A 139 -10.52 -7.20 6.18
C ASN A 139 -10.02 -6.28 5.05
N VAL A 140 -10.79 -5.23 4.78
CA VAL A 140 -10.49 -4.21 3.77
C VAL A 140 -10.41 -2.80 4.38
N ALA A 141 -10.21 -2.71 5.70
CA ALA A 141 -9.97 -1.44 6.36
C ALA A 141 -8.75 -0.73 5.74
N GLY A 142 -8.83 0.58 5.60
CA GLY A 142 -7.77 1.40 5.01
C GLY A 142 -7.79 1.48 3.48
N PHE A 143 -8.60 0.68 2.76
CA PHE A 143 -8.62 0.73 1.29
C PHE A 143 -9.24 2.02 0.74
N GLU A 144 -10.29 2.57 1.39
CA GLU A 144 -10.85 3.87 1.01
C GLU A 144 -9.84 5.01 1.25
N GLU A 145 -9.17 4.99 2.38
CA GLU A 145 -8.14 5.96 2.73
C GLU A 145 -6.94 5.87 1.78
N ALA A 146 -6.53 4.65 1.42
CA ALA A 146 -5.44 4.42 0.47
C ALA A 146 -5.82 4.89 -0.94
N LEU A 147 -7.07 4.70 -1.39
CA LEU A 147 -7.55 5.24 -2.65
C LEU A 147 -7.61 6.77 -2.60
N ALA A 148 -8.16 7.35 -1.53
CA ALA A 148 -8.31 8.79 -1.38
C ALA A 148 -6.96 9.52 -1.35
N SER A 149 -5.95 8.94 -0.69
CA SER A 149 -4.60 9.48 -0.59
C SER A 149 -3.64 8.99 -1.69
N SER A 150 -4.13 8.22 -2.68
CA SER A 150 -3.29 7.69 -3.75
C SER A 150 -2.71 8.80 -4.62
N VAL A 151 -1.54 8.55 -5.18
CA VAL A 151 -0.84 9.46 -6.10
C VAL A 151 -0.95 8.95 -7.52
N SER A 152 -1.01 9.87 -8.49
CA SER A 152 -1.02 9.53 -9.91
C SER A 152 0.40 9.43 -10.44
N VAL A 153 0.79 8.26 -10.98
CA VAL A 153 2.14 7.97 -11.48
C VAL A 153 2.08 7.72 -13.00
N GLU A 154 2.94 8.40 -13.74
CA GLU A 154 3.12 8.16 -15.18
C GLU A 154 3.90 6.86 -15.40
N MET A 155 3.26 5.89 -16.05
CA MET A 155 3.85 4.56 -16.28
C MET A 155 4.56 4.45 -17.64
N GLY A 156 4.61 5.54 -18.39
CA GLY A 156 5.14 5.64 -19.74
C GLY A 156 4.07 5.60 -20.84
N GLY A 157 4.35 6.30 -21.94
CA GLY A 157 3.36 6.56 -22.99
C GLY A 157 2.22 7.45 -22.46
N ASP A 158 0.99 7.03 -22.70
CA ASP A 158 -0.25 7.70 -22.28
C ASP A 158 -0.86 7.10 -21.00
N LEU A 159 -0.17 6.15 -20.37
CA LEU A 159 -0.67 5.43 -19.20
C LEU A 159 -0.29 6.16 -17.91
N THR A 160 -1.31 6.60 -17.18
CA THR A 160 -1.20 7.13 -15.82
C THR A 160 -2.13 6.36 -14.89
N VAL A 161 -1.60 5.86 -13.79
CA VAL A 161 -2.36 5.06 -12.83
C VAL A 161 -2.25 5.60 -11.42
N ARG A 162 -3.25 5.30 -10.59
CA ARG A 162 -3.19 5.57 -9.16
C ARG A 162 -2.34 4.52 -8.47
N VAL A 163 -1.49 4.98 -7.57
CA VAL A 163 -0.62 4.14 -6.74
C VAL A 163 -0.83 4.54 -5.29
N ALA A 164 -0.93 3.61 -4.38
CA ALA A 164 -1.04 3.91 -2.95
C ALA A 164 0.12 4.82 -2.52
N SER A 165 -0.19 5.93 -1.85
CA SER A 165 0.83 6.77 -1.23
C SER A 165 1.57 5.99 -0.13
N LEU A 166 2.77 6.43 0.27
CA LEU A 166 3.50 5.76 1.36
C LEU A 166 2.71 5.73 2.68
N PRO A 167 2.00 6.81 3.10
CA PRO A 167 1.10 6.75 4.25
C PRO A 167 -0.06 5.76 4.06
N GLY A 168 -0.76 5.80 2.92
CA GLY A 168 -1.84 4.86 2.61
C GLY A 168 -1.36 3.41 2.58
N LEU A 169 -0.20 3.15 1.98
CA LEU A 169 0.41 1.81 1.97
C LEU A 169 0.80 1.35 3.39
N THR A 170 1.32 2.25 4.22
CA THR A 170 1.64 1.97 5.62
C THR A 170 0.39 1.58 6.40
N LEU A 171 -0.73 2.30 6.21
CA LEU A 171 -2.02 1.96 6.80
C LEU A 171 -2.46 0.55 6.39
N LEU A 172 -2.47 0.23 5.09
CA LEU A 172 -2.82 -1.09 4.59
C LEU A 172 -1.92 -2.19 5.18
N LYS A 173 -0.63 -1.92 5.34
CA LYS A 173 0.32 -2.86 5.93
C LYS A 173 0.12 -3.07 7.43
N LEU A 174 -0.27 -2.04 8.17
CA LEU A 174 -0.63 -2.15 9.60
C LEU A 174 -1.87 -3.03 9.78
N VAL A 175 -2.92 -2.81 8.98
CA VAL A 175 -4.14 -3.62 9.01
C VAL A 175 -3.81 -5.08 8.66
N ALA A 176 -3.13 -5.31 7.54
CA ALA A 176 -2.74 -6.66 7.13
C ALA A 176 -1.84 -7.36 8.18
N TRP A 177 -0.93 -6.62 8.79
CA TRP A 177 -0.10 -7.15 9.87
C TRP A 177 -0.94 -7.54 11.10
N SER A 178 -1.89 -6.71 11.51
CA SER A 178 -2.79 -7.02 12.62
C SER A 178 -3.52 -8.34 12.40
N ASP A 179 -4.00 -8.60 11.19
CA ASP A 179 -4.79 -9.77 10.85
C ASP A 179 -3.94 -11.05 10.78
N ARG A 180 -2.77 -11.01 10.15
CA ARG A 180 -2.00 -12.22 9.79
C ARG A 180 -0.58 -12.29 10.33
N SER A 181 -0.23 -11.46 11.32
CA SER A 181 1.12 -11.43 11.92
C SER A 181 1.52 -12.73 12.63
N ARG A 182 0.57 -13.61 12.92
CA ARG A 182 0.86 -14.95 13.47
C ARG A 182 1.27 -15.97 12.40
N GLU A 183 0.95 -15.69 11.14
CA GLU A 183 1.21 -16.59 10.00
C GLU A 183 2.45 -16.18 9.21
N THR A 184 2.72 -14.86 9.16
CA THR A 184 3.81 -14.32 8.34
C THR A 184 4.37 -13.02 8.94
N ASN A 185 5.67 -12.76 8.72
CA ASN A 185 6.35 -11.52 9.08
C ASN A 185 6.54 -10.55 7.89
N LYS A 186 5.95 -10.87 6.72
CA LYS A 186 6.16 -10.08 5.48
C LYS A 186 5.72 -8.62 5.63
N ASP A 187 4.58 -8.38 6.32
CA ASP A 187 4.05 -7.04 6.51
C ASP A 187 4.91 -6.23 7.48
N ALA A 188 5.47 -6.86 8.52
CA ALA A 188 6.44 -6.23 9.40
C ALA A 188 7.74 -5.82 8.66
N ALA A 189 8.22 -6.66 7.74
CA ALA A 189 9.37 -6.34 6.90
C ALA A 189 9.09 -5.17 5.95
N ASP A 190 7.90 -5.12 5.35
CA ASP A 190 7.48 -4.01 4.50
C ASP A 190 7.33 -2.72 5.32
N LEU A 191 6.72 -2.78 6.51
CA LEU A 191 6.61 -1.64 7.44
C LEU A 191 7.99 -1.12 7.83
N HIS A 192 8.91 -2.00 8.23
CA HIS A 192 10.29 -1.61 8.55
C HIS A 192 10.94 -0.84 7.38
N ARG A 193 10.76 -1.35 6.16
CA ARG A 193 11.26 -0.68 4.95
C ARG A 193 10.65 0.70 4.74
N LEU A 194 9.34 0.87 4.97
CA LEU A 194 8.66 2.16 4.85
C LEU A 194 9.17 3.15 5.90
N LEU A 195 9.31 2.72 7.15
CA LEU A 195 9.81 3.57 8.24
C LEU A 195 11.23 4.08 7.97
N THR A 196 12.15 3.18 7.58
CA THR A 196 13.56 3.53 7.32
C THR A 196 13.75 4.39 6.07
N SER A 197 12.79 4.38 5.14
CA SER A 197 12.94 5.06 3.85
C SER A 197 12.19 6.38 3.76
N TYR A 198 11.32 6.71 4.72
CA TYR A 198 10.36 7.80 4.55
C TYR A 198 11.00 9.18 4.45
N ALA A 199 12.06 9.45 5.22
CA ALA A 199 12.81 10.70 5.10
C ALA A 199 13.39 10.88 3.70
N ASP A 200 14.03 9.83 3.16
CA ASP A 200 14.68 9.85 1.85
C ASP A 200 13.67 9.80 0.69
N ALA A 201 12.43 9.40 0.95
CA ALA A 201 11.37 9.31 -0.05
C ALA A 201 10.68 10.67 -0.29
N GLY A 202 11.47 11.70 -0.56
CA GLY A 202 11.02 13.04 -0.90
C GLY A 202 10.60 13.91 0.29
N ASN A 203 10.91 13.48 1.54
CA ASN A 203 10.56 14.23 2.74
C ASN A 203 11.75 14.97 3.38
N THR A 204 12.95 14.85 2.83
CA THR A 204 14.15 15.51 3.36
C THR A 204 13.97 17.03 3.46
N ASP A 205 13.56 17.69 2.37
CA ASP A 205 13.34 19.14 2.36
C ASP A 205 12.21 19.55 3.31
N ARG A 206 11.13 18.76 3.37
CA ARG A 206 10.03 18.99 4.31
C ARG A 206 10.50 18.94 5.76
N LEU A 207 11.35 17.99 6.12
CA LEU A 207 11.92 17.89 7.46
C LEU A 207 12.77 19.11 7.83
N TYR A 208 13.57 19.62 6.90
CA TYR A 208 14.39 20.82 7.14
C TYR A 208 13.62 22.13 7.09
N GLU A 209 12.61 22.26 6.24
CA GLU A 209 11.93 23.52 6.01
C GLU A 209 10.68 23.72 6.88
N ARG A 210 9.97 22.63 7.22
CA ARG A 210 8.64 22.72 7.86
C ARG A 210 8.52 21.95 9.15
N GLU A 211 9.39 20.96 9.36
CA GLU A 211 9.36 20.06 10.53
C GLU A 211 10.70 20.10 11.28
N MET A 212 11.35 21.26 11.33
CA MET A 212 12.66 21.44 11.99
C MET A 212 12.62 21.09 13.49
N ASP A 213 11.50 21.38 14.15
CA ASP A 213 11.27 21.01 15.54
C ASP A 213 11.27 19.48 15.74
N LEU A 214 10.77 18.74 14.75
CA LEU A 214 10.82 17.29 14.73
C LEU A 214 12.25 16.77 14.58
N LEU A 215 13.05 17.34 13.67
CA LEU A 215 14.46 17.00 13.53
C LEU A 215 15.24 17.27 14.81
N GLN A 216 15.04 18.42 15.44
CA GLN A 216 15.68 18.79 16.70
C GLN A 216 15.31 17.84 17.85
N ALA A 217 14.05 17.37 17.89
CA ALA A 217 13.58 16.43 18.91
C ALA A 217 14.27 15.05 18.83
N PHE A 218 14.91 14.75 17.71
CA PHE A 218 15.68 13.51 17.48
C PHE A 218 17.17 13.74 17.26
N ASP A 219 17.73 14.89 17.71
CA ASP A 219 19.14 15.20 17.51
C ASP A 219 19.60 15.08 16.04
N PHE A 220 18.74 15.48 15.11
CA PHE A 220 18.93 15.38 13.65
C PHE A 220 19.05 13.94 13.10
N ASP A 221 18.56 12.94 13.82
CA ASP A 221 18.41 11.58 13.30
C ASP A 221 17.26 11.56 12.27
N MET A 222 17.64 11.55 10.99
CA MET A 222 16.70 11.62 9.86
C MET A 222 15.75 10.42 9.78
N GLU A 223 16.22 9.23 10.13
CA GLU A 223 15.39 8.02 10.09
C GLU A 223 14.32 8.08 11.17
N LEU A 224 14.67 8.49 12.40
CA LEU A 224 13.69 8.63 13.48
C LEU A 224 12.70 9.76 13.22
N ALA A 225 13.16 10.91 12.75
CA ALA A 225 12.31 12.03 12.36
C ALA A 225 11.38 11.62 11.22
N GLY A 226 11.87 10.92 10.21
CA GLY A 226 11.08 10.38 9.10
C GLY A 226 10.04 9.37 9.56
N ALA A 227 10.37 8.49 10.51
CA ALA A 227 9.43 7.53 11.07
C ALA A 227 8.29 8.22 11.83
N GLU A 228 8.57 9.24 12.66
CA GLU A 228 7.50 10.02 13.30
C GLU A 228 6.66 10.79 12.29
N LEU A 229 7.31 11.40 11.28
CA LEU A 229 6.60 12.10 10.22
C LEU A 229 5.65 11.17 9.46
N LEU A 230 6.09 9.95 9.13
CA LEU A 230 5.22 8.94 8.52
C LEU A 230 4.02 8.61 9.43
N GLY A 231 4.24 8.50 10.74
CA GLY A 231 3.14 8.29 11.70
C GLY A 231 2.10 9.40 11.67
N ARG A 232 2.54 10.68 11.62
CA ARG A 232 1.64 11.84 11.48
C ARG A 232 0.88 11.80 10.16
N ASP A 233 1.57 11.47 9.07
CA ASP A 233 0.96 11.41 7.74
C ASP A 233 -0.04 10.25 7.62
N VAL A 234 0.25 9.10 8.23
CA VAL A 234 -0.72 7.99 8.35
C VAL A 234 -1.96 8.45 9.11
N ALA A 235 -1.80 9.11 10.26
CA ALA A 235 -2.94 9.63 11.01
C ALA A 235 -3.77 10.63 10.19
N SER A 236 -3.11 11.48 9.37
CA SER A 236 -3.78 12.50 8.56
C SER A 236 -4.61 11.94 7.40
N VAL A 237 -4.28 10.75 6.88
CA VAL A 237 -5.05 10.12 5.79
C VAL A 237 -6.16 9.21 6.30
N CYS A 238 -6.17 8.88 7.60
CA CYS A 238 -7.18 8.02 8.19
C CYS A 238 -8.52 8.72 8.36
N SER A 239 -9.61 8.00 8.10
CA SER A 239 -10.92 8.34 8.64
C SER A 239 -10.92 8.20 10.18
N PRO A 240 -11.86 8.82 10.91
CA PRO A 240 -11.91 8.68 12.38
C PRO A 240 -11.93 7.23 12.85
N GLY A 241 -12.69 6.35 12.18
CA GLY A 241 -12.78 4.94 12.54
C GLY A 241 -11.47 4.18 12.29
N ALA A 242 -10.81 4.41 11.14
CA ALA A 242 -9.51 3.83 10.84
C ALA A 242 -8.42 4.34 11.83
N LEU A 243 -8.47 5.63 12.18
CA LEU A 243 -7.55 6.22 13.15
C LEU A 243 -7.70 5.60 14.54
N ASP A 244 -8.94 5.40 15.02
CA ASP A 244 -9.20 4.74 16.31
C ASP A 244 -8.69 3.30 16.32
N GLN A 245 -8.85 2.57 15.21
CA GLN A 245 -8.35 1.20 15.07
C GLN A 245 -6.81 1.15 15.16
N ILE A 246 -6.10 1.99 14.40
CA ILE A 246 -4.63 1.98 14.45
C ILE A 246 -4.09 2.55 15.76
N ARG A 247 -4.77 3.54 16.38
CA ARG A 247 -4.41 4.04 17.72
C ARG A 247 -4.55 2.96 18.79
N SER A 248 -5.58 2.13 18.72
CA SER A 248 -5.72 0.96 19.60
C SER A 248 -4.58 -0.03 19.42
N LEU A 249 -4.19 -0.29 18.17
CA LEU A 249 -3.08 -1.18 17.83
C LEU A 249 -1.76 -0.67 18.44
N VAL A 250 -1.42 0.60 18.21
CA VAL A 250 -0.14 1.19 18.65
C VAL A 250 -0.09 1.53 20.15
N LYS A 251 -1.23 1.48 20.86
CA LYS A 251 -1.27 1.56 22.34
C LYS A 251 -1.09 0.21 23.02
N SER A 252 -1.19 -0.89 22.29
CA SER A 252 -1.02 -2.22 22.85
C SER A 252 0.46 -2.60 22.95
N GLU A 253 1.03 -2.60 24.14
CA GLU A 253 2.43 -3.01 24.38
C GLU A 253 2.74 -4.38 23.77
N ARG A 254 1.83 -5.34 23.92
CA ARG A 254 1.97 -6.68 23.36
C ARG A 254 2.09 -6.69 21.84
N GLU A 255 1.26 -5.88 21.15
CA GLU A 255 1.27 -5.78 19.70
C GLU A 255 2.55 -5.07 19.23
N LEU A 256 2.96 -4.00 19.91
CA LEU A 256 4.19 -3.30 19.59
C LEU A 256 5.43 -4.16 19.79
N GLU A 257 5.50 -4.92 20.88
CA GLU A 257 6.59 -5.88 21.12
C GLU A 257 6.66 -6.91 19.98
N ARG A 258 5.51 -7.47 19.58
CA ARG A 258 5.43 -8.42 18.48
C ARG A 258 5.88 -7.81 17.15
N LEU A 259 5.39 -6.61 16.82
CA LEU A 259 5.76 -5.90 15.61
C LEU A 259 7.27 -5.62 15.56
N THR A 260 7.81 -5.08 16.66
CA THR A 260 9.23 -4.79 16.79
C THR A 260 10.09 -6.05 16.62
N ASN A 261 9.73 -7.14 17.27
CA ASN A 261 10.45 -8.41 17.16
C ASN A 261 10.42 -8.96 15.73
N GLN A 262 9.29 -8.87 15.03
CA GLN A 262 9.20 -9.31 13.63
C GLN A 262 10.00 -8.40 12.67
N MET A 263 10.04 -7.10 12.92
CA MET A 263 10.90 -6.17 12.17
C MET A 263 12.38 -6.50 12.38
N ILE A 264 12.81 -6.77 13.63
CA ILE A 264 14.19 -7.18 13.95
C ILE A 264 14.57 -8.47 13.21
N GLN A 265 13.69 -9.49 13.22
CA GLN A 265 13.91 -10.75 12.50
C GLN A 265 14.01 -10.56 10.98
N SER A 266 13.37 -9.52 10.45
CA SER A 266 13.41 -9.18 9.04
C SER A 266 14.60 -8.31 8.66
N SER A 267 15.32 -7.76 9.65
CA SER A 267 16.51 -6.92 9.46
C SER A 267 17.72 -7.79 9.11
N ALA A 268 18.57 -7.26 8.23
CA ALA A 268 19.87 -7.89 7.95
C ALA A 268 20.88 -7.80 9.12
N TYR A 269 20.56 -6.99 10.14
CA TYR A 269 21.44 -6.70 11.27
C TYR A 269 20.68 -6.87 12.60
N PRO A 270 20.68 -8.09 13.19
CA PRO A 270 19.99 -8.37 14.46
C PRO A 270 20.46 -7.49 15.65
N GLU A 271 21.71 -7.01 15.64
CA GLU A 271 22.25 -6.06 16.61
C GLU A 271 21.59 -4.68 16.58
N ALA A 272 20.81 -4.39 15.54
CA ALA A 272 20.05 -3.14 15.43
C ALA A 272 18.74 -3.11 16.25
N ALA A 273 18.49 -4.08 17.13
CA ALA A 273 17.24 -4.20 17.89
C ALA A 273 16.82 -2.90 18.59
N ALA A 274 17.77 -2.21 19.25
CA ALA A 274 17.49 -0.93 19.92
C ALA A 274 17.12 0.19 18.91
N ALA A 275 17.71 0.19 17.72
CA ALA A 275 17.39 1.17 16.67
C ALA A 275 15.99 0.92 16.11
N VAL A 276 15.62 -0.34 15.84
CA VAL A 276 14.29 -0.71 15.39
C VAL A 276 13.22 -0.33 16.42
N ALA A 277 13.47 -0.60 17.71
CA ALA A 277 12.56 -0.23 18.79
C ALA A 277 12.36 1.29 18.88
N ARG A 278 13.44 2.09 18.75
CA ARG A 278 13.34 3.57 18.72
C ARG A 278 12.52 4.05 17.52
N MET A 279 12.71 3.45 16.37
CA MET A 279 11.99 3.79 15.14
C MET A 279 10.50 3.48 15.26
N VAL A 280 10.12 2.30 15.77
CA VAL A 280 8.73 1.93 16.03
C VAL A 280 8.10 2.91 17.03
N ASN A 281 8.80 3.28 18.10
CA ASN A 281 8.32 4.25 19.08
C ASN A 281 8.13 5.65 18.46
N ALA A 282 9.04 6.10 17.60
CA ALA A 282 8.92 7.38 16.89
C ALA A 282 7.66 7.37 15.99
N PHE A 283 7.47 6.31 15.22
CA PHE A 283 6.29 6.14 14.38
C PHE A 283 4.97 6.17 15.19
N CYS A 284 4.92 5.41 16.29
CA CYS A 284 3.75 5.40 17.18
C CYS A 284 3.47 6.77 17.77
N ARG A 285 4.50 7.53 18.15
CA ARG A 285 4.36 8.90 18.62
C ARG A 285 3.71 9.79 17.58
N GLY A 286 4.06 9.63 16.29
CA GLY A 286 3.42 10.35 15.20
C GLY A 286 1.93 10.04 15.06
N ILE A 287 1.53 8.77 15.16
CA ILE A 287 0.11 8.36 15.10
C ILE A 287 -0.70 8.88 16.30
N LEU A 288 -0.08 8.92 17.48
CA LEU A 288 -0.75 9.31 18.73
C LEU A 288 -0.80 10.82 18.93
N LYS A 289 -0.03 11.60 18.18
CA LYS A 289 -0.05 13.06 18.26
C LYS A 289 -1.40 13.57 17.78
N ASP A 290 -2.06 14.36 18.64
CA ASP A 290 -3.29 15.06 18.24
C ASP A 290 -2.93 16.16 17.23
N SER A 291 -3.75 16.26 16.18
CA SER A 291 -3.59 17.22 15.08
C SER A 291 -3.97 18.61 15.51
#